data_9730436d0159731ccdca3748f330d209
#
_entry.id   9730436d0159731ccdca3748f330d209
#
_cell.length_a   1.000
_cell.length_b   1.000
_cell.length_c   1.000
_cell.angle_alpha   90.00
_cell.angle_beta   90.00
_cell.angle_gamma   90.00
#
_symmetry.space_group_name_H-M   'P 1'
#
loop_
_entity.id
_entity.type
_entity.pdbx_description
1 polymer ?
#
loop_
_entity_poly.entity_id
_entity_poly.type
_entity_poly.pdbx_seq_one_letter_code
_entity_poly.pdbx_strand_id
1 'polypeptide(L)' 'MMFKRFQNRDYATKEGYQARLTGAPIGKNPYPENSKNWKDWKAAWHYADHLVVEER' A
#
# COMPACT_ATOMS: atom_id res chain seq x y z
N MET A 1 -4.66 -12.60 -22.67
CA MET A 1 -4.54 -12.35 -22.01
C MET A 1 -4.69 -11.58 -21.48
N MET A 2 -4.95 -11.30 -21.16
CA MET A 2 -5.05 -10.60 -20.73
C MET A 2 -4.86 -10.13 -19.80
N PHE A 3 -4.56 -9.58 -19.52
CA PHE A 3 -4.36 -9.14 -18.53
C PHE A 3 -4.72 -7.97 -18.30
N LYS A 4 -5.14 -7.66 -17.62
CA LYS A 4 -5.56 -6.53 -17.37
C LYS A 4 -4.58 -5.68 -16.98
N ARG A 5 -4.55 -4.54 -17.27
CA ARG A 5 -3.59 -3.74 -16.83
C ARG A 5 -3.90 -3.30 -15.53
N PHE A 6 -2.95 -3.11 -14.69
CA PHE A 6 -3.17 -2.60 -13.40
C PHE A 6 -3.46 -1.16 -13.46
N GLN A 7 -4.39 -0.72 -12.68
CA GLN A 7 -4.63 0.66 -12.51
C GLN A 7 -3.59 1.18 -11.57
N ASN A 8 -3.29 2.46 -11.66
CA ASN A 8 -2.34 3.06 -10.76
C ASN A 8 -2.72 2.88 -9.32
N ARG A 9 -4.00 2.95 -9.05
CA ARG A 9 -4.43 2.85 -7.70
C ARG A 9 -4.22 1.44 -7.16
N ASP A 10 -4.40 0.43 -8.01
CA ASP A 10 -4.18 -0.94 -7.59
C ASP A 10 -2.71 -1.15 -7.28
N TYR A 11 -1.87 -0.51 -8.05
CA TYR A 11 -0.45 -0.65 -7.87
C TYR A 11 -0.01 -0.04 -6.56
N ALA A 12 -0.51 1.15 -6.26
CA ALA A 12 -0.15 1.82 -5.01
C ALA A 12 -0.65 1.04 -3.81
N THR A 13 -1.84 0.48 -3.92
CA THR A 13 -2.40 -0.32 -2.84
C THR A 13 -1.52 -1.53 -2.58
N LYS A 14 -1.13 -2.21 -3.64
CA LYS A 14 -0.29 -3.38 -3.49
C LYS A 14 1.05 -3.01 -2.87
N GLU A 15 1.62 -1.89 -3.32
CA GLU A 15 2.88 -1.46 -2.79
C GLU A 15 2.81 -1.13 -1.31
N GLY A 16 1.74 -0.48 -0.88
CA GLY A 16 1.60 -0.12 0.51
C GLY A 16 1.49 -1.35 1.39
N TYR A 17 0.74 -2.31 0.93
CA TYR A 17 0.56 -3.55 1.66
C TYR A 17 1.92 -4.26 1.81
N GLN A 18 2.64 -4.39 0.70
CA GLN A 18 3.94 -5.04 0.74
C GLN A 18 4.93 -4.27 1.60
N ALA A 19 4.86 -2.95 1.56
CA ALA A 19 5.78 -2.14 2.35
C ALA A 19 5.65 -2.47 3.82
N ARG A 20 4.43 -2.60 4.32
CA ARG A 20 4.26 -2.90 5.72
C ARG A 20 4.78 -4.30 6.04
N LEU A 21 4.54 -5.24 5.15
CA LEU A 21 4.98 -6.62 5.39
C LEU A 21 6.49 -6.74 5.40
N THR A 22 7.18 -5.88 4.66
CA THR A 22 8.63 -5.93 4.63
C THR A 22 9.26 -4.99 5.65
N GLY A 23 8.44 -4.35 6.48
CA GLY A 23 8.98 -3.55 7.56
C GLY A 23 9.21 -2.07 7.25
N ALA A 24 8.75 -1.60 6.11
CA ALA A 24 8.95 -0.19 5.78
C ALA A 24 7.97 0.67 6.59
N PRO A 25 8.42 1.80 7.11
CA PRO A 25 7.53 2.66 7.87
C PRO A 25 6.60 3.42 6.95
N ILE A 26 5.49 3.88 7.49
CA ILE A 26 4.49 4.56 6.70
C ILE A 26 5.05 5.83 6.04
N GLY A 27 6.09 6.40 6.62
CA GLY A 27 6.70 7.59 6.04
C GLY A 27 7.47 7.35 4.76
N LYS A 28 7.62 6.08 4.37
CA LYS A 28 8.31 5.76 3.13
C LYS A 28 7.39 5.81 1.92
N ASN A 29 6.17 6.26 2.10
CA ASN A 29 5.24 6.39 1.01
C ASN A 29 5.87 7.22 -0.11
N PRO A 30 6.05 6.66 -1.30
CA PRO A 30 6.77 7.35 -2.37
C PRO A 30 5.93 8.30 -3.20
N TYR A 31 4.65 8.37 -2.93
CA TYR A 31 3.76 9.20 -3.74
C TYR A 31 3.59 10.58 -3.13
N PRO A 32 3.26 11.56 -3.96
CA PRO A 32 3.07 12.93 -3.44
C PRO A 32 1.95 12.96 -2.42
N GLU A 33 2.20 13.64 -1.33
CA GLU A 33 1.26 13.70 -0.23
C GLU A 33 -0.12 14.16 -0.71
N ASN A 34 -1.14 13.48 -0.23
CA ASN A 34 -2.54 13.79 -0.56
C ASN A 34 -2.95 13.43 -1.97
N SER A 35 -2.07 12.82 -2.75
CA SER A 35 -2.47 12.33 -4.06
C SER A 35 -3.30 11.08 -3.85
N LYS A 36 -4.00 10.65 -4.89
CA LYS A 36 -4.81 9.47 -4.79
C LYS A 36 -3.95 8.24 -4.51
N ASN A 37 -2.82 8.13 -5.18
CA ASN A 37 -1.95 6.99 -4.94
C ASN A 37 -1.38 7.01 -3.54
N TRP A 38 -1.08 8.20 -3.04
CA TRP A 38 -0.58 8.33 -1.69
C TRP A 38 -1.60 7.79 -0.69
N LYS A 39 -2.86 8.13 -0.90
CA LYS A 39 -3.91 7.68 0.00
C LYS A 39 -4.12 6.17 -0.10
N ASP A 40 -4.06 5.64 -1.31
CA ASP A 40 -4.24 4.20 -1.50
C ASP A 40 -3.10 3.43 -0.85
N TRP A 41 -1.87 3.92 -1.04
CA TRP A 41 -0.71 3.29 -0.45
C TRP A 41 -0.82 3.29 1.07
N LYS A 42 -1.17 4.44 1.62
CA LYS A 42 -1.26 4.59 3.06
C LYS A 42 -2.35 3.71 3.65
N ALA A 43 -3.50 3.67 2.99
CA ALA A 43 -4.60 2.84 3.47
C ALA A 43 -4.21 1.37 3.47
N ALA A 44 -3.52 0.94 2.43
CA ALA A 44 -3.10 -0.45 2.34
C ALA A 44 -2.04 -0.77 3.39
N TRP A 45 -1.16 0.18 3.67
CA TRP A 45 -0.15 0.01 4.71
C TRP A 45 -0.84 -0.21 6.06
N HIS A 46 -1.86 0.59 6.35
CA HIS A 46 -2.58 0.45 7.61
C HIS A 46 -3.32 -0.86 7.67
N TYR A 47 -3.87 -1.29 6.55
CA TYR A 47 -4.57 -2.54 6.51
C TYR A 47 -3.62 -3.70 6.83
N ALA A 48 -2.46 -3.69 6.22
CA ALA A 48 -1.48 -4.73 6.48
C ALA A 48 -0.99 -4.68 7.91
N ASP A 49 -0.80 -3.48 8.44
CA ASP A 49 -0.37 -3.30 9.81
C ASP A 49 -1.38 -3.91 10.77
N HIS A 50 -2.64 -3.68 10.47
CA HIS A 50 -3.71 -4.22 11.31
C HIS A 50 -3.67 -5.74 11.32
N LEU A 51 -3.46 -6.35 10.16
CA LEU A 51 -3.39 -7.79 10.08
C LEU A 51 -2.21 -8.35 10.85
N VAL A 52 -1.07 -7.71 10.71
CA VAL A 52 0.13 -8.17 11.39
C VAL A 52 -0.05 -8.10 12.90
N VAL A 53 -0.58 -7.00 13.38
CA VAL A 53 -0.78 -6.82 14.80
C VAL A 53 -1.79 -7.82 15.34
N GLU A 54 -2.84 -8.06 14.59
CA GLU A 54 -3.86 -8.98 15.06
C GLU A 54 -3.41 -10.40 15.10
N GLU A 55 -2.42 -10.74 14.32
CA GLU A 55 -1.96 -12.10 14.30
C GLU A 55 -0.99 -12.41 15.42
N ARG A 56 -0.55 -11.39 16.10
CA ARG A 56 0.33 -11.62 17.20
C ARG A 56 -0.46 -12.06 18.34
#